data_bdea21df339d022d999fef41aa596212
#
_entry.id   bdea21df339d022d999fef41aa596212
#
_cell.length_a   1.000
_cell.length_b   1.000
_cell.length_c   1.000
_cell.angle_alpha   90.00
_cell.angle_beta   90.00
_cell.angle_gamma   90.00
#
_symmetry.space_group_name_H-M   'P 1'
#
loop_
_entity.id
_entity.type
_entity.pdbx_description
1 polymer ?
#
loop_
_entity_poly.entity_id
_entity_poly.type
_entity_poly.pdbx_seq_one_letter_code
_entity_poly.pdbx_strand_id
1 'polypeptide(L)'
;MPELPSRPVPEAARGTRNPERGTNPTRLAHLSDIHFGKIAHPEIVEAAVADVNASGADLVVVSGDLTQRARAQEYQAARAMLDAFEAPTLVVPGNHDVAAWWHNPFQRLFDSDARFRRFIEPDRTPTAEPPGVVVFGLDSAHGLTIKGGKIRPADLAAAETYFARQPAEALRVVTLHHHLLRLRSIGSHDVAWGARRALDTFRRVGVDLVLCGHLHRSRVEQVEVATGQGGRLVVASAGTATSSRGRGSDAAANLYNWVDVWPDRFEVEERRYDEGGYRLERRTAFERLRRIRADGAP
;
A
#
# COMPACT_ATOMS: atom_id res chain seq x y z
N MET A 1 5.58 -17.47 29.27
CA MET A 1 4.86 -16.49 28.44
C MET A 1 3.84 -17.28 27.64
N PRO A 2 2.52 -17.07 27.76
CA PRO A 2 1.55 -17.82 26.99
C PRO A 2 1.67 -17.47 25.49
N GLU A 3 1.75 -18.52 24.67
CA GLU A 3 1.64 -18.43 23.22
C GLU A 3 0.24 -17.93 22.87
N LEU A 4 0.16 -16.88 22.05
CA LEU A 4 -1.10 -16.44 21.47
C LEU A 4 -1.55 -17.52 20.48
N PRO A 5 -2.83 -17.94 20.49
CA PRO A 5 -3.33 -18.94 19.57
C PRO A 5 -3.22 -18.43 18.14
N SER A 6 -2.63 -19.25 17.28
CA SER A 6 -2.67 -19.06 15.83
C SER A 6 -4.13 -19.10 15.36
N ARG A 7 -4.61 -17.99 14.84
CA ARG A 7 -5.94 -17.90 14.23
C ARG A 7 -5.92 -18.70 12.93
N PRO A 8 -6.88 -19.60 12.68
CA PRO A 8 -7.02 -20.20 11.37
C PRO A 8 -7.30 -19.10 10.36
N VAL A 9 -6.58 -19.11 9.23
CA VAL A 9 -6.89 -18.31 8.05
C VAL A 9 -8.34 -18.63 7.69
N PRO A 10 -9.24 -17.65 7.57
CA PRO A 10 -10.61 -17.92 7.13
C PRO A 10 -10.53 -18.55 5.75
N GLU A 11 -10.99 -19.78 5.64
CA GLU A 11 -11.27 -20.41 4.35
C GLU A 11 -12.21 -19.49 3.61
N ALA A 12 -11.75 -18.98 2.45
CA ALA A 12 -12.47 -18.01 1.64
C ALA A 12 -13.91 -18.49 1.49
N ALA A 13 -14.83 -17.76 2.08
CA ALA A 13 -16.26 -17.95 1.85
C ALA A 13 -16.48 -17.74 0.34
N ARG A 14 -16.52 -18.84 -0.42
CA ARG A 14 -16.96 -18.89 -1.82
C ARG A 14 -18.47 -18.64 -1.84
N GLY A 15 -18.83 -17.40 -1.61
CA GLY A 15 -20.13 -16.89 -1.98
C GLY A 15 -20.14 -16.73 -3.49
N THR A 16 -20.84 -17.62 -4.19
CA THR A 16 -21.18 -17.45 -5.60
C THR A 16 -22.03 -16.20 -5.76
N ARG A 17 -21.41 -15.04 -5.96
CA ARG A 17 -22.10 -13.86 -6.47
C ARG A 17 -22.23 -14.02 -7.98
N ASN A 18 -23.48 -14.03 -8.43
CA ASN A 18 -23.90 -13.99 -9.82
C ASN A 18 -23.16 -12.86 -10.57
N PRO A 19 -22.52 -13.10 -11.73
CA PRO A 19 -21.84 -12.06 -12.49
C PRO A 19 -22.84 -11.27 -13.32
N GLU A 20 -23.71 -10.51 -12.70
CA GLU A 20 -24.25 -9.35 -13.39
C GLU A 20 -23.11 -8.33 -13.48
N ARG A 21 -22.50 -8.22 -14.64
CA ARG A 21 -21.41 -7.29 -14.99
C ARG A 21 -21.90 -5.85 -14.77
N GLY A 22 -21.65 -5.39 -13.61
CA GLY A 22 -21.87 -4.33 -13.02
C GLY A 22 -21.61 -2.95 -13.01
N THR A 23 -22.38 -2.35 -12.19
CA THR A 23 -22.38 -0.92 -11.91
C THR A 23 -21.53 -0.54 -10.72
N ASN A 24 -21.16 -1.47 -9.85
CA ASN A 24 -20.40 -1.17 -8.65
C ASN A 24 -18.89 -1.43 -8.85
N PRO A 25 -18.03 -0.45 -8.49
CA PRO A 25 -16.59 -0.62 -8.53
C PRO A 25 -16.09 -1.57 -7.44
N THR A 26 -14.94 -2.19 -7.66
CA THR A 26 -14.14 -2.75 -6.57
C THR A 26 -13.41 -1.61 -5.86
N ARG A 27 -13.42 -1.61 -4.53
CA ARG A 27 -13.02 -0.49 -3.70
C ARG A 27 -11.82 -0.82 -2.83
N LEU A 28 -10.76 -0.03 -2.98
CA LEU A 28 -9.56 -0.15 -2.14
C LEU A 28 -9.41 1.10 -1.29
N ALA A 29 -9.22 0.93 0.03
CA ALA A 29 -8.73 2.02 0.87
C ALA A 29 -7.21 1.90 0.99
N HIS A 30 -6.46 2.96 0.69
CA HIS A 30 -5.01 2.98 0.78
C HIS A 30 -4.54 3.98 1.82
N LEU A 31 -4.12 3.48 2.98
CA LEU A 31 -3.56 4.25 4.07
C LEU A 31 -2.04 4.11 4.12
N SER A 32 -1.35 5.09 4.70
CA SER A 32 0.09 5.05 4.95
C SER A 32 0.46 5.94 6.13
N ASP A 33 1.67 5.74 6.66
CA ASP A 33 2.30 6.67 7.60
C ASP A 33 1.39 6.96 8.82
N ILE A 34 0.86 5.89 9.42
CA ILE A 34 -0.06 5.94 10.56
C ILE A 34 0.68 6.43 11.81
N HIS A 35 1.88 5.89 12.06
CA HIS A 35 2.80 6.26 13.13
C HIS A 35 2.18 6.23 14.52
N PHE A 36 1.67 5.09 14.97
CA PHE A 36 1.34 4.92 16.38
C PHE A 36 2.53 5.33 17.26
N GLY A 37 2.28 6.21 18.22
CA GLY A 37 3.30 6.95 18.96
C GLY A 37 3.50 8.41 18.51
N LYS A 38 2.83 8.84 17.43
CA LYS A 38 2.78 10.22 16.90
C LYS A 38 1.44 10.56 16.24
N ILE A 39 0.35 10.00 16.74
CA ILE A 39 -1.01 10.30 16.29
C ILE A 39 -1.31 11.80 16.45
N ALA A 40 -1.96 12.39 15.46
CA ALA A 40 -2.25 13.82 15.46
C ALA A 40 -3.33 14.18 16.50
N HIS A 41 -4.43 13.42 16.49
CA HIS A 41 -5.56 13.57 17.40
C HIS A 41 -6.09 12.18 17.77
N PRO A 42 -6.51 11.94 19.03
CA PRO A 42 -6.97 10.60 19.45
C PRO A 42 -8.09 10.03 18.57
N GLU A 43 -9.04 10.88 18.18
CA GLU A 43 -10.24 10.52 17.40
C GLU A 43 -9.97 10.22 15.93
N ILE A 44 -8.81 10.60 15.40
CA ILE A 44 -8.54 10.48 13.94
C ILE A 44 -8.40 9.02 13.49
N VAL A 45 -7.94 8.14 14.37
CA VAL A 45 -7.81 6.70 14.08
C VAL A 45 -9.21 6.08 13.96
N GLU A 46 -10.10 6.41 14.87
CA GLU A 46 -11.50 5.97 14.85
C GLU A 46 -12.23 6.52 13.62
N ALA A 47 -12.01 7.80 13.30
CA ALA A 47 -12.58 8.43 12.11
C ALA A 47 -12.11 7.76 10.81
N ALA A 48 -10.82 7.39 10.70
CA ALA A 48 -10.30 6.69 9.53
C ALA A 48 -10.95 5.29 9.38
N VAL A 49 -11.06 4.54 10.47
CA VAL A 49 -11.72 3.22 10.46
C VAL A 49 -13.20 3.36 10.10
N ALA A 50 -13.89 4.31 10.71
CA ALA A 50 -15.31 4.53 10.47
C ALA A 50 -15.59 4.93 9.01
N ASP A 51 -14.79 5.84 8.43
CA ASP A 51 -14.95 6.26 7.02
C ASP A 51 -14.69 5.11 6.04
N VAL A 52 -13.65 4.30 6.26
CA VAL A 52 -13.34 3.15 5.41
C VAL A 52 -14.44 2.10 5.49
N ASN A 53 -14.93 1.75 6.69
CA ASN A 53 -15.99 0.76 6.87
C ASN A 53 -17.30 1.26 6.27
N ALA A 54 -17.71 2.51 6.54
CA ALA A 54 -18.92 3.12 5.99
C ALA A 54 -18.90 3.24 4.45
N SER A 55 -17.70 3.43 3.87
CA SER A 55 -17.53 3.50 2.41
C SER A 55 -17.55 2.12 1.73
N GLY A 56 -17.45 1.02 2.50
CA GLY A 56 -17.55 -0.35 2.01
C GLY A 56 -16.34 -0.77 1.15
N ALA A 57 -15.14 -0.70 1.71
CA ALA A 57 -13.93 -1.18 1.07
C ALA A 57 -14.00 -2.71 0.85
N ASP A 58 -13.49 -3.20 -0.29
CA ASP A 58 -13.25 -4.61 -0.55
C ASP A 58 -11.87 -5.05 -0.06
N LEU A 59 -10.94 -4.11 0.08
CA LEU A 59 -9.59 -4.33 0.61
C LEU A 59 -9.04 -3.03 1.22
N VAL A 60 -8.39 -3.15 2.37
CA VAL A 60 -7.58 -2.08 2.96
C VAL A 60 -6.11 -2.37 2.72
N VAL A 61 -5.41 -1.46 2.04
CA VAL A 61 -3.97 -1.54 1.79
C VAL A 61 -3.26 -0.55 2.71
N VAL A 62 -2.27 -1.01 3.47
CA VAL A 62 -1.43 -0.13 4.30
C VAL A 62 0.02 -0.20 3.83
N SER A 63 0.49 0.90 3.25
CA SER A 63 1.83 0.98 2.65
C SER A 63 2.93 1.40 3.64
N GLY A 64 2.84 0.93 4.88
CA GLY A 64 3.91 1.00 5.87
C GLY A 64 3.87 2.18 6.83
N ASP A 65 4.89 2.23 7.70
CA ASP A 65 5.04 3.17 8.80
C ASP A 65 3.83 3.17 9.75
N LEU A 66 3.41 1.96 10.18
CA LEU A 66 2.37 1.79 11.19
C LEU A 66 2.83 2.31 12.55
N THR A 67 4.12 2.16 12.86
CA THR A 67 4.70 2.51 14.14
C THR A 67 5.63 3.72 14.02
N GLN A 68 5.87 4.39 15.14
CA GLN A 68 6.87 5.46 15.19
C GLN A 68 8.29 4.92 15.45
N ARG A 69 8.42 3.87 16.24
CA ARG A 69 9.72 3.34 16.73
C ARG A 69 9.76 1.81 16.85
N ALA A 70 8.92 1.10 16.16
CA ALA A 70 8.81 -0.36 16.21
C ALA A 70 8.68 -0.93 17.64
N ARG A 71 7.97 -0.24 18.54
CA ARG A 71 7.71 -0.70 19.91
C ARG A 71 6.55 -1.68 19.94
N ALA A 72 6.58 -2.64 20.86
CA ALA A 72 5.51 -3.64 20.98
C ALA A 72 4.12 -3.00 21.19
N GLN A 73 4.02 -1.95 22.01
CA GLN A 73 2.77 -1.22 22.25
C GLN A 73 2.26 -0.52 20.98
N GLU A 74 3.15 0.05 20.16
CA GLU A 74 2.79 0.68 18.89
C GLU A 74 2.24 -0.35 17.91
N TYR A 75 2.85 -1.55 17.84
CA TYR A 75 2.35 -2.67 17.04
C TYR A 75 1.00 -3.21 17.53
N GLN A 76 0.80 -3.29 18.85
CA GLN A 76 -0.48 -3.71 19.41
C GLN A 76 -1.60 -2.72 19.03
N ALA A 77 -1.32 -1.41 19.12
CA ALA A 77 -2.26 -0.40 18.69
C ALA A 77 -2.53 -0.46 17.18
N ALA A 78 -1.49 -0.67 16.36
CA ALA A 78 -1.63 -0.87 14.93
C ALA A 78 -2.49 -2.12 14.63
N ARG A 79 -2.25 -3.23 15.31
CA ARG A 79 -3.04 -4.45 15.14
C ARG A 79 -4.51 -4.22 15.49
N ALA A 80 -4.79 -3.51 16.59
CA ALA A 80 -6.15 -3.16 16.99
C ALA A 80 -6.88 -2.31 15.92
N MET A 81 -6.19 -1.34 15.30
CA MET A 81 -6.75 -0.58 14.19
C MET A 81 -7.02 -1.46 12.97
N LEU A 82 -6.07 -2.34 12.59
CA LEU A 82 -6.23 -3.24 11.46
C LEU A 82 -7.39 -4.25 11.68
N ASP A 83 -7.55 -4.73 12.91
CA ASP A 83 -8.65 -5.64 13.28
C ASP A 83 -10.02 -4.95 13.32
N ALA A 84 -10.07 -3.62 13.40
CA ALA A 84 -11.29 -2.83 13.38
C ALA A 84 -11.83 -2.56 11.96
N PHE A 85 -11.05 -2.80 10.91
CA PHE A 85 -11.56 -2.77 9.54
C PHE A 85 -12.43 -4.01 9.26
N GLU A 86 -13.58 -3.78 8.61
CA GLU A 86 -14.47 -4.87 8.16
C GLU A 86 -13.90 -5.62 6.95
N ALA A 87 -13.19 -4.90 6.07
CA ALA A 87 -12.53 -5.46 4.91
C ALA A 87 -11.19 -6.15 5.29
N PRO A 88 -10.75 -7.16 4.52
CA PRO A 88 -9.41 -7.72 4.68
C PRO A 88 -8.33 -6.65 4.51
N THR A 89 -7.20 -6.85 5.17
CA THR A 89 -6.07 -5.92 5.12
C THR A 89 -4.86 -6.54 4.44
N LEU A 90 -4.15 -5.77 3.60
CA LEU A 90 -2.84 -6.10 3.06
C LEU A 90 -1.85 -5.03 3.53
N VAL A 91 -0.80 -5.45 4.22
CA VAL A 91 0.11 -4.53 4.91
C VAL A 91 1.56 -4.82 4.54
N VAL A 92 2.31 -3.78 4.17
CA VAL A 92 3.77 -3.88 3.98
C VAL A 92 4.49 -2.99 5.00
N PRO A 93 5.74 -3.31 5.40
CA PRO A 93 6.46 -2.50 6.38
C PRO A 93 7.03 -1.22 5.77
N GLY A 94 7.10 -0.17 6.61
CA GLY A 94 7.86 1.03 6.35
C GLY A 94 9.19 1.09 7.14
N ASN A 95 9.95 2.15 6.95
CA ASN A 95 11.25 2.28 7.62
C ASN A 95 11.16 2.51 9.14
N HIS A 96 10.02 2.96 9.64
CA HIS A 96 9.75 3.08 11.07
C HIS A 96 9.27 1.77 11.71
N ASP A 97 8.88 0.78 10.91
CA ASP A 97 8.48 -0.54 11.36
C ASP A 97 9.65 -1.53 11.48
N VAL A 98 10.86 -1.10 11.21
CA VAL A 98 12.06 -1.92 11.41
C VAL A 98 12.81 -1.51 12.67
N ALA A 99 13.54 -2.46 13.28
CA ALA A 99 14.27 -2.23 14.52
C ALA A 99 15.25 -1.05 14.37
N ALA A 100 15.25 -0.13 15.35
CA ALA A 100 16.15 1.00 15.35
C ALA A 100 17.57 0.63 15.82
N TRP A 101 18.62 1.28 15.30
CA TRP A 101 20.02 1.03 15.65
C TRP A 101 20.29 1.14 17.15
N TRP A 102 19.67 2.12 17.80
CA TRP A 102 19.87 2.38 19.24
C TRP A 102 19.11 1.43 20.18
N HIS A 103 18.20 0.60 19.64
CA HIS A 103 17.51 -0.41 20.44
C HIS A 103 18.21 -1.75 20.41
N ASN A 104 18.59 -2.23 19.23
CA ASN A 104 19.29 -3.48 19.04
C ASN A 104 19.98 -3.50 17.65
N PRO A 105 21.28 -3.16 17.58
CA PRO A 105 22.00 -3.11 16.31
C PRO A 105 22.12 -4.49 15.64
N PHE A 106 22.22 -5.56 16.41
CA PHE A 106 22.27 -6.92 15.86
C PHE A 106 20.94 -7.31 15.22
N GLN A 107 19.83 -7.10 15.91
CA GLN A 107 18.50 -7.35 15.32
C GLN A 107 18.30 -6.53 14.06
N ARG A 108 18.73 -5.26 14.06
CA ARG A 108 18.61 -4.41 12.88
C ARG A 108 19.40 -4.92 11.67
N LEU A 109 20.56 -5.52 11.88
CA LEU A 109 21.37 -6.05 10.77
C LEU A 109 20.86 -7.39 10.24
N PHE A 110 20.40 -8.29 11.12
CA PHE A 110 20.13 -9.67 10.77
C PHE A 110 18.64 -10.00 10.63
N ASP A 111 17.77 -9.30 11.35
CA ASP A 111 16.32 -9.57 11.37
C ASP A 111 15.53 -8.29 11.73
N SER A 112 15.72 -7.26 10.92
CA SER A 112 15.21 -5.90 11.20
C SER A 112 13.69 -5.80 11.30
N ASP A 113 12.95 -6.65 10.59
CA ASP A 113 11.50 -6.71 10.49
C ASP A 113 10.85 -7.81 11.35
N ALA A 114 11.61 -8.48 12.22
CA ALA A 114 11.11 -9.60 13.03
C ALA A 114 9.85 -9.26 13.85
N ARG A 115 9.78 -8.03 14.41
CA ARG A 115 8.60 -7.58 15.15
C ARG A 115 7.41 -7.32 14.23
N PHE A 116 7.63 -6.70 13.08
CA PHE A 116 6.59 -6.52 12.08
C PHE A 116 5.98 -7.86 11.68
N ARG A 117 6.82 -8.83 11.31
CA ARG A 117 6.37 -10.19 10.94
C ARG A 117 5.63 -10.91 12.07
N ARG A 118 6.02 -10.67 13.32
CA ARG A 118 5.37 -11.28 14.48
C ARG A 118 3.98 -10.67 14.79
N PHE A 119 3.82 -9.36 14.65
CA PHE A 119 2.63 -8.66 15.13
C PHE A 119 1.64 -8.35 14.00
N ILE A 120 2.13 -8.15 12.78
CA ILE A 120 1.34 -7.62 11.66
C ILE A 120 1.19 -8.64 10.53
N GLU A 121 2.27 -8.95 9.80
CA GLU A 121 2.22 -9.74 8.58
C GLU A 121 3.47 -10.62 8.46
N PRO A 122 3.35 -11.95 8.57
CA PRO A 122 4.48 -12.87 8.48
C PRO A 122 5.05 -12.99 7.07
N ASP A 123 4.25 -12.79 6.02
CA ASP A 123 4.70 -12.81 4.63
C ASP A 123 5.35 -11.48 4.26
N ARG A 124 6.48 -11.54 3.55
CA ARG A 124 7.20 -10.38 3.04
C ARG A 124 6.64 -9.85 1.73
N THR A 125 5.88 -10.68 1.05
CA THR A 125 5.25 -10.38 -0.24
C THR A 125 3.76 -10.74 -0.21
N PRO A 126 2.98 -10.15 0.72
CA PRO A 126 1.57 -10.46 0.85
C PRO A 126 0.80 -10.13 -0.43
N THR A 127 -0.21 -10.94 -0.74
CA THR A 127 -1.04 -10.76 -1.94
C THR A 127 -2.51 -10.72 -1.58
N ALA A 128 -3.31 -10.02 -2.41
CA ALA A 128 -4.77 -10.00 -2.30
C ALA A 128 -5.41 -9.93 -3.69
N GLU A 129 -6.58 -10.53 -3.82
CA GLU A 129 -7.29 -10.67 -5.10
C GLU A 129 -8.77 -10.28 -4.96
N PRO A 130 -9.08 -9.00 -4.62
CA PRO A 130 -10.46 -8.54 -4.68
C PRO A 130 -10.98 -8.56 -6.13
N PRO A 131 -12.30 -8.54 -6.37
CA PRO A 131 -12.87 -8.74 -7.71
C PRO A 131 -12.27 -7.82 -8.78
N GLY A 132 -11.66 -8.37 -9.82
CA GLY A 132 -11.06 -7.64 -10.94
C GLY A 132 -9.78 -6.85 -10.61
N VAL A 133 -9.20 -7.05 -9.44
CA VAL A 133 -7.96 -6.41 -8.99
C VAL A 133 -7.02 -7.46 -8.40
N VAL A 134 -5.75 -7.33 -8.65
CA VAL A 134 -4.70 -8.16 -8.03
C VAL A 134 -3.64 -7.26 -7.40
N VAL A 135 -3.36 -7.47 -6.13
CA VAL A 135 -2.46 -6.64 -5.35
C VAL A 135 -1.27 -7.47 -4.88
N PHE A 136 -0.07 -6.95 -5.10
CA PHE A 136 1.19 -7.53 -4.63
C PHE A 136 1.88 -6.56 -3.68
N GLY A 137 2.09 -6.98 -2.44
CA GLY A 137 2.87 -6.26 -1.45
C GLY A 137 4.36 -6.51 -1.63
N LEU A 138 5.16 -5.45 -1.55
CA LEU A 138 6.60 -5.52 -1.72
C LEU A 138 7.30 -4.85 -0.55
N ASP A 139 8.06 -5.64 0.23
CA ASP A 139 8.85 -5.12 1.34
C ASP A 139 10.02 -4.29 0.81
N SER A 140 9.95 -2.98 1.01
CA SER A 140 11.03 -2.04 0.70
C SER A 140 11.81 -1.55 1.92
N ALA A 141 11.40 -1.97 3.13
CA ALA A 141 12.07 -1.62 4.37
C ALA A 141 13.30 -2.52 4.61
N HIS A 142 14.35 -1.99 5.18
CA HIS A 142 15.54 -2.76 5.53
C HIS A 142 16.37 -2.10 6.64
N GLY A 143 17.22 -2.90 7.30
CA GLY A 143 18.02 -2.45 8.43
C GLY A 143 19.24 -1.59 8.09
N LEU A 144 19.69 -1.51 6.83
CA LEU A 144 20.97 -0.89 6.47
C LEU A 144 20.94 0.64 6.45
N THR A 145 19.79 1.25 6.16
CA THR A 145 19.63 2.72 6.17
C THR A 145 18.52 3.13 7.13
N ILE A 146 18.51 4.43 7.51
CA ILE A 146 17.50 4.96 8.42
C ILE A 146 16.23 5.35 7.66
N LYS A 147 16.36 5.85 6.43
CA LYS A 147 15.26 6.39 5.63
C LYS A 147 15.15 5.81 4.23
N GLY A 148 16.21 5.18 3.73
CA GLY A 148 16.22 4.64 2.36
C GLY A 148 15.50 3.31 2.26
N GLY A 149 14.87 3.06 1.11
CA GLY A 149 14.31 1.77 0.76
C GLY A 149 15.27 0.91 -0.08
N LYS A 150 15.02 -0.39 -0.12
CA LYS A 150 15.76 -1.34 -0.96
C LYS A 150 14.82 -2.43 -1.46
N ILE A 151 14.83 -2.63 -2.77
CA ILE A 151 14.06 -3.70 -3.41
C ILE A 151 14.97 -4.90 -3.65
N ARG A 152 14.55 -6.06 -3.14
CA ARG A 152 15.31 -7.31 -3.30
C ARG A 152 14.99 -7.95 -4.66
N PRO A 153 16.01 -8.47 -5.38
CA PRO A 153 15.77 -9.17 -6.65
C PRO A 153 14.82 -10.37 -6.52
N ALA A 154 14.86 -11.07 -5.38
CA ALA A 154 13.98 -12.21 -5.10
C ALA A 154 12.49 -11.80 -5.05
N ASP A 155 12.19 -10.64 -4.46
CA ASP A 155 10.82 -10.14 -4.37
C ASP A 155 10.28 -9.72 -5.75
N LEU A 156 11.15 -9.21 -6.64
CA LEU A 156 10.78 -8.92 -8.02
C LEU A 156 10.50 -10.20 -8.82
N ALA A 157 11.29 -11.25 -8.61
CA ALA A 157 11.03 -12.57 -9.24
C ALA A 157 9.71 -13.18 -8.72
N ALA A 158 9.39 -13.01 -7.43
CA ALA A 158 8.10 -13.41 -6.87
C ALA A 158 6.95 -12.63 -7.52
N ALA A 159 7.09 -11.32 -7.70
CA ALA A 159 6.11 -10.49 -8.39
C ALA A 159 5.90 -10.94 -9.85
N GLU A 160 6.97 -11.23 -10.59
CA GLU A 160 6.87 -11.77 -11.96
C GLU A 160 6.08 -13.09 -11.98
N THR A 161 6.39 -14.00 -11.07
CA THR A 161 5.72 -15.30 -10.95
C THR A 161 4.24 -15.12 -10.57
N TYR A 162 3.93 -14.23 -9.66
CA TYR A 162 2.57 -13.93 -9.23
C TYR A 162 1.73 -13.37 -10.38
N PHE A 163 2.20 -12.29 -11.01
CA PHE A 163 1.46 -11.61 -12.07
C PHE A 163 1.33 -12.44 -13.35
N ALA A 164 2.26 -13.37 -13.62
CA ALA A 164 2.17 -14.28 -14.78
C ALA A 164 0.96 -15.23 -14.70
N ARG A 165 0.45 -15.51 -13.49
CA ARG A 165 -0.69 -16.38 -13.25
C ARG A 165 -2.03 -15.66 -13.20
N GLN A 166 -2.00 -14.33 -13.22
CA GLN A 166 -3.17 -13.50 -12.99
C GLN A 166 -3.93 -13.22 -14.30
N PRO A 167 -5.26 -13.03 -14.24
CA PRO A 167 -6.05 -12.65 -15.41
C PRO A 167 -5.50 -11.41 -16.10
N ALA A 168 -5.53 -11.41 -17.44
CA ALA A 168 -5.02 -10.28 -18.22
C ALA A 168 -5.84 -8.99 -18.00
N GLU A 169 -7.14 -9.15 -17.73
CA GLU A 169 -8.08 -8.07 -17.47
C GLU A 169 -8.02 -7.51 -16.05
N ALA A 170 -7.34 -8.17 -15.10
CA ALA A 170 -7.23 -7.66 -13.73
C ALA A 170 -6.38 -6.38 -13.67
N LEU A 171 -6.80 -5.39 -12.89
CA LEU A 171 -5.97 -4.25 -12.52
C LEU A 171 -4.81 -4.74 -11.67
N ARG A 172 -3.58 -4.50 -12.10
CA ARG A 172 -2.37 -4.94 -11.40
C ARG A 172 -1.83 -3.83 -10.53
N VAL A 173 -1.89 -4.04 -9.23
CA VAL A 173 -1.47 -3.09 -8.20
C VAL A 173 -0.24 -3.63 -7.47
N VAL A 174 0.75 -2.78 -7.28
CA VAL A 174 1.87 -3.04 -6.36
C VAL A 174 1.81 -2.04 -5.23
N THR A 175 1.95 -2.51 -3.99
CA THR A 175 2.10 -1.63 -2.83
C THR A 175 3.47 -1.82 -2.18
N LEU A 176 4.10 -0.70 -1.84
CA LEU A 176 5.38 -0.65 -1.12
C LEU A 176 5.48 0.70 -0.40
N HIS A 177 6.37 0.81 0.59
CA HIS A 177 6.48 2.06 1.36
C HIS A 177 7.26 3.16 0.61
N HIS A 178 8.46 2.85 0.11
CA HIS A 178 9.37 3.85 -0.46
C HIS A 178 9.10 4.10 -1.95
N HIS A 179 9.29 5.35 -2.38
CA HIS A 179 9.15 5.73 -3.79
C HIS A 179 10.19 5.04 -4.70
N LEU A 180 9.77 4.68 -5.91
CA LEU A 180 10.63 4.12 -6.97
C LEU A 180 11.05 5.16 -8.02
N LEU A 181 10.38 6.29 -8.05
CA LEU A 181 10.68 7.39 -8.97
C LEU A 181 10.34 8.73 -8.32
N ARG A 182 10.92 9.79 -8.86
CA ARG A 182 10.67 11.16 -8.39
C ARG A 182 9.40 11.68 -9.02
N LEU A 183 8.42 11.99 -8.19
CA LEU A 183 7.20 12.66 -8.64
C LEU A 183 7.47 14.17 -8.81
N ARG A 184 7.07 14.71 -9.95
CA ARG A 184 7.26 16.15 -10.26
C ARG A 184 6.54 17.04 -9.26
N SER A 185 5.34 16.63 -8.86
CA SER A 185 4.51 17.33 -7.88
C SER A 185 5.07 17.36 -6.44
N ILE A 186 6.00 16.43 -6.11
CA ILE A 186 6.65 16.37 -4.79
C ILE A 186 8.00 17.08 -4.79
N GLY A 187 8.69 17.10 -5.93
CA GLY A 187 10.04 17.65 -6.06
C GLY A 187 11.14 16.64 -5.74
N SER A 188 12.34 17.12 -5.36
CA SER A 188 13.49 16.26 -5.12
C SER A 188 13.33 15.44 -3.84
N HIS A 189 13.46 14.12 -3.96
CA HIS A 189 13.47 13.16 -2.85
C HIS A 189 14.24 11.91 -3.24
N ASP A 190 14.59 11.10 -2.25
CA ASP A 190 15.28 9.83 -2.47
C ASP A 190 14.33 8.76 -3.03
N VAL A 191 14.86 7.85 -3.81
CA VAL A 191 14.17 6.66 -4.31
C VAL A 191 14.85 5.41 -3.76
N ALA A 192 14.10 4.31 -3.70
CA ALA A 192 14.62 3.04 -3.19
C ALA A 192 15.79 2.50 -4.04
N TRP A 193 16.74 1.85 -3.40
CA TRP A 193 17.77 1.09 -4.10
C TRP A 193 17.12 -0.06 -4.89
N GLY A 194 17.51 -0.19 -6.16
CA GLY A 194 16.89 -1.17 -7.07
C GLY A 194 15.62 -0.65 -7.76
N ALA A 195 15.24 0.62 -7.56
CA ALA A 195 14.05 1.23 -8.16
C ALA A 195 13.97 1.05 -9.68
N ARG A 196 15.09 1.26 -10.41
CA ARG A 196 15.13 1.08 -11.87
C ARG A 196 14.74 -0.35 -12.26
N ARG A 197 15.33 -1.36 -11.61
CA ARG A 197 15.00 -2.77 -11.87
C ARG A 197 13.54 -3.07 -11.54
N ALA A 198 13.02 -2.53 -10.44
CA ALA A 198 11.63 -2.69 -10.07
C ALA A 198 10.69 -2.11 -11.14
N LEU A 199 10.95 -0.90 -11.62
CA LEU A 199 10.17 -0.26 -12.68
C LEU A 199 10.23 -1.05 -14.01
N ASP A 200 11.41 -1.57 -14.38
CA ASP A 200 11.56 -2.43 -15.54
C ASP A 200 10.74 -3.73 -15.39
N THR A 201 10.73 -4.33 -14.20
CA THR A 201 9.92 -5.50 -13.89
C THR A 201 8.43 -5.16 -13.94
N PHE A 202 8.00 -4.09 -13.30
CA PHE A 202 6.59 -3.66 -13.27
C PHE A 202 6.05 -3.40 -14.67
N ARG A 203 6.85 -2.78 -15.54
CA ARG A 203 6.50 -2.62 -16.95
C ARG A 203 6.31 -3.97 -17.66
N ARG A 204 7.24 -4.90 -17.49
CA ARG A 204 7.14 -6.24 -18.14
C ARG A 204 5.91 -7.01 -17.70
N VAL A 205 5.58 -6.96 -16.41
CA VAL A 205 4.40 -7.64 -15.88
C VAL A 205 3.13 -6.78 -15.97
N GLY A 206 3.21 -5.56 -16.52
CA GLY A 206 2.07 -4.69 -16.76
C GLY A 206 1.39 -4.17 -15.49
N VAL A 207 2.14 -3.70 -14.49
CA VAL A 207 1.57 -2.99 -13.33
C VAL A 207 0.90 -1.70 -13.79
N ASP A 208 -0.33 -1.46 -13.34
CA ASP A 208 -1.12 -0.26 -13.66
C ASP A 208 -0.98 0.82 -12.60
N LEU A 209 -0.95 0.40 -11.31
CA LEU A 209 -0.98 1.29 -10.16
C LEU A 209 0.06 0.89 -9.11
N VAL A 210 0.82 1.87 -8.64
CA VAL A 210 1.71 1.75 -7.48
C VAL A 210 1.15 2.59 -6.33
N LEU A 211 0.94 1.94 -5.17
CA LEU A 211 0.54 2.57 -3.93
C LEU A 211 1.76 2.69 -3.02
N CYS A 212 2.06 3.90 -2.55
CA CYS A 212 3.22 4.14 -1.67
C CYS A 212 2.96 5.25 -0.64
N GLY A 213 3.88 5.42 0.32
CA GLY A 213 3.82 6.42 1.38
C GLY A 213 5.13 7.18 1.56
N HIS A 214 5.69 7.17 2.79
CA HIS A 214 7.02 7.64 3.19
C HIS A 214 7.24 9.16 3.19
N LEU A 215 6.76 9.87 2.18
CA LEU A 215 7.03 11.31 2.05
C LEU A 215 6.03 12.17 2.82
N HIS A 216 5.00 11.56 3.40
CA HIS A 216 3.92 12.22 4.13
C HIS A 216 3.23 13.32 3.30
N ARG A 217 3.12 13.08 1.99
CA ARG A 217 2.49 13.98 1.02
C ARG A 217 1.57 13.17 0.10
N SER A 218 0.32 13.58 0.04
CA SER A 218 -0.66 12.97 -0.86
C SER A 218 -0.48 13.49 -2.28
N ARG A 219 -0.22 12.60 -3.23
CA ARG A 219 -0.10 12.95 -4.66
C ARG A 219 -0.44 11.76 -5.53
N VAL A 220 -1.22 12.01 -6.55
CA VAL A 220 -1.53 11.03 -7.59
C VAL A 220 -1.00 11.55 -8.91
N GLU A 221 -0.11 10.80 -9.55
CA GLU A 221 0.56 11.22 -10.79
C GLU A 221 0.69 10.04 -11.75
N GLN A 222 0.28 10.25 -13.00
CA GLN A 222 0.59 9.33 -14.09
C GLN A 222 1.96 9.66 -14.64
N VAL A 223 2.82 8.67 -14.70
CA VAL A 223 4.19 8.80 -15.16
C VAL A 223 4.45 7.92 -16.37
N GLU A 224 5.26 8.43 -17.30
CA GLU A 224 5.80 7.62 -18.37
C GLU A 224 7.11 6.99 -17.90
N VAL A 225 7.14 5.66 -17.87
CA VAL A 225 8.38 4.93 -17.57
C VAL A 225 9.18 4.83 -18.86
N ALA A 226 10.21 5.68 -18.97
CA ALA A 226 11.09 5.76 -20.14
C ALA A 226 12.02 4.54 -20.24
N THR A 227 11.51 3.45 -20.80
CA THR A 227 12.29 2.27 -21.18
C THR A 227 11.73 1.75 -22.51
N GLY A 228 12.41 2.04 -23.60
CA GLY A 228 12.28 1.46 -24.96
C GLY A 228 10.92 1.31 -25.66
N GLN A 229 9.85 1.04 -24.94
CA GLN A 229 8.47 0.96 -25.43
C GLN A 229 7.52 1.54 -24.38
N GLY A 230 7.45 2.85 -24.28
CA GLY A 230 6.73 3.63 -23.29
C GLY A 230 5.56 2.91 -22.57
N GLY A 231 5.64 2.82 -21.27
CA GLY A 231 4.58 2.29 -20.39
C GLY A 231 4.05 3.39 -19.50
N ARG A 232 2.73 3.46 -19.35
CA ARG A 232 2.07 4.34 -18.38
C ARG A 232 2.00 3.62 -17.05
N LEU A 233 2.33 4.31 -15.97
CA LEU A 233 2.21 3.84 -14.60
C LEU A 233 1.57 4.95 -13.76
N VAL A 234 0.55 4.63 -13.01
CA VAL A 234 -0.01 5.57 -12.03
C VAL A 234 0.66 5.32 -10.68
N VAL A 235 1.12 6.39 -10.06
CA VAL A 235 1.65 6.34 -8.69
C VAL A 235 0.73 7.17 -7.80
N ALA A 236 0.17 6.53 -6.78
CA ALA A 236 -0.60 7.17 -5.74
C ALA A 236 0.20 7.12 -4.43
N SER A 237 0.82 8.24 -4.09
CA SER A 237 1.45 8.45 -2.79
C SER A 237 0.35 8.86 -1.80
N ALA A 238 0.19 8.12 -0.70
CA ALA A 238 -0.64 8.56 0.40
C ALA A 238 0.10 9.58 1.26
N GLY A 239 -0.64 10.52 1.81
CA GLY A 239 -0.17 11.36 2.90
C GLY A 239 -0.06 10.57 4.20
N THR A 240 0.16 11.25 5.32
CA THR A 240 -0.01 10.58 6.61
C THR A 240 -1.50 10.45 6.92
N ALA A 241 -1.95 9.21 7.16
CA ALA A 241 -3.37 8.99 7.43
C ALA A 241 -3.80 9.58 8.78
N THR A 242 -3.01 9.37 9.84
CA THR A 242 -3.42 9.69 11.22
C THR A 242 -2.38 10.45 12.05
N SER A 243 -1.15 10.62 11.54
CA SER A 243 -0.07 11.18 12.36
C SER A 243 0.12 12.69 12.19
N SER A 244 0.77 13.33 13.17
CA SER A 244 1.18 14.73 13.12
C SER A 244 2.46 14.99 12.30
N ARG A 245 2.76 14.14 11.31
CA ARG A 245 4.01 14.17 10.54
C ARG A 245 3.85 14.66 9.10
N GLY A 246 2.72 15.21 8.74
CA GLY A 246 2.50 15.81 7.42
C GLY A 246 3.61 16.78 7.01
N ARG A 247 3.84 16.94 5.71
CA ARG A 247 4.94 17.75 5.16
C ARG A 247 4.50 18.63 4.00
N GLY A 248 5.26 19.73 3.82
CA GLY A 248 5.03 20.67 2.73
C GLY A 248 3.61 21.26 2.76
N SER A 249 2.88 21.18 1.65
CA SER A 249 1.48 21.60 1.56
C SER A 249 0.55 20.79 2.47
N ASP A 250 0.94 19.60 2.87
CA ASP A 250 0.15 18.68 3.67
C ASP A 250 0.62 18.64 5.15
N ALA A 251 1.39 19.65 5.59
CA ALA A 251 2.01 19.68 6.93
C ALA A 251 1.02 19.59 8.10
N ALA A 252 -0.20 20.09 7.91
CA ALA A 252 -1.27 20.04 8.89
C ALA A 252 -2.45 19.17 8.42
N ALA A 253 -2.23 18.29 7.42
CA ALA A 253 -3.28 17.50 6.83
C ALA A 253 -3.07 16.00 7.07
N ASN A 254 -4.16 15.32 7.35
CA ASN A 254 -4.21 13.87 7.36
C ASN A 254 -5.02 13.41 6.15
N LEU A 255 -4.40 12.59 5.30
CA LEU A 255 -4.98 12.15 4.04
C LEU A 255 -4.74 10.66 3.83
N TYR A 256 -5.71 10.00 3.23
CA TYR A 256 -5.56 8.67 2.66
C TYR A 256 -6.15 8.63 1.25
N ASN A 257 -5.82 7.61 0.45
CA ASN A 257 -6.36 7.43 -0.88
C ASN A 257 -7.48 6.40 -0.88
N TRP A 258 -8.52 6.68 -1.64
CA TRP A 258 -9.59 5.75 -1.96
C TRP A 258 -9.53 5.43 -3.44
N VAL A 259 -9.61 4.15 -3.82
CA VAL A 259 -9.50 3.73 -5.23
C VAL A 259 -10.74 2.94 -5.61
N ASP A 260 -11.49 3.48 -6.55
CA ASP A 260 -12.60 2.80 -7.20
C ASP A 260 -12.15 2.21 -8.54
N VAL A 261 -12.42 0.91 -8.76
CA VAL A 261 -11.94 0.19 -9.94
C VAL A 261 -13.12 -0.40 -10.72
N TRP A 262 -13.26 0.03 -11.97
CA TRP A 262 -14.21 -0.51 -12.94
C TRP A 262 -13.47 -1.34 -14.02
N PRO A 263 -14.18 -2.06 -14.90
CA PRO A 263 -13.55 -2.85 -15.96
C PRO A 263 -12.71 -2.02 -16.95
N ASP A 264 -13.05 -0.77 -17.17
CA ASP A 264 -12.47 0.11 -18.20
C ASP A 264 -11.60 1.25 -17.63
N ARG A 265 -11.76 1.59 -16.36
CA ARG A 265 -11.07 2.69 -15.70
C ARG A 265 -10.87 2.43 -14.22
N PHE A 266 -10.08 3.26 -13.58
CA PHE A 266 -10.07 3.41 -12.12
C PHE A 266 -9.94 4.88 -11.74
N GLU A 267 -10.40 5.20 -10.54
CA GLU A 267 -10.34 6.56 -10.00
C GLU A 267 -9.63 6.52 -8.66
N VAL A 268 -8.81 7.53 -8.40
CA VAL A 268 -8.14 7.71 -7.10
C VAL A 268 -8.65 8.99 -6.49
N GLU A 269 -9.26 8.85 -5.31
CA GLU A 269 -9.67 9.97 -4.47
C GLU A 269 -8.61 10.19 -3.39
N GLU A 270 -8.19 11.42 -3.19
CA GLU A 270 -7.45 11.86 -2.02
C GLU A 270 -8.48 12.35 -1.01
N ARG A 271 -8.63 11.65 0.13
CA ARG A 271 -9.58 12.00 1.18
C ARG A 271 -8.85 12.63 2.36
N ARG A 272 -9.30 13.81 2.76
CA ARG A 272 -8.70 14.62 3.82
C ARG A 272 -9.55 14.60 5.08
N TYR A 273 -8.90 14.47 6.23
CA TYR A 273 -9.57 14.64 7.53
C TYR A 273 -9.89 16.11 7.76
N ASP A 274 -11.16 16.38 8.09
CA ASP A 274 -11.70 17.70 8.38
C ASP A 274 -12.89 17.58 9.34
N GLU A 275 -12.87 18.36 10.40
CA GLU A 275 -13.98 18.47 11.39
C GLU A 275 -14.57 17.11 11.83
N GLY A 276 -13.71 16.15 12.19
CA GLY A 276 -14.12 14.86 12.76
C GLY A 276 -14.43 13.75 11.75
N GLY A 277 -14.21 13.98 10.44
CA GLY A 277 -14.40 12.96 9.41
C GLY A 277 -13.50 13.14 8.21
N TYR A 278 -13.48 12.15 7.29
CA TYR A 278 -12.76 12.26 6.04
C TYR A 278 -13.69 12.75 4.93
N ARG A 279 -13.19 13.66 4.09
CA ARG A 279 -13.93 14.23 2.96
C ARG A 279 -13.08 14.20 1.70
N LEU A 280 -13.74 14.12 0.55
CA LEU A 280 -13.09 14.21 -0.75
C LEU A 280 -12.36 15.54 -0.91
N GLU A 281 -11.03 15.49 -1.10
CA GLU A 281 -10.18 16.64 -1.43
C GLU A 281 -9.98 16.74 -2.94
N ARG A 282 -9.63 15.61 -3.58
CA ARG A 282 -9.37 15.53 -5.01
C ARG A 282 -9.72 14.16 -5.55
N ARG A 283 -10.15 14.11 -6.82
CA ARG A 283 -10.37 12.87 -7.56
C ARG A 283 -9.65 12.94 -8.90
N THR A 284 -9.01 11.86 -9.29
CA THR A 284 -8.33 11.73 -10.59
C THR A 284 -8.71 10.39 -11.21
N ALA A 285 -9.17 10.43 -12.46
CA ALA A 285 -9.58 9.23 -13.21
C ALA A 285 -8.49 8.82 -14.22
N PHE A 286 -8.33 7.52 -14.41
CA PHE A 286 -7.38 6.91 -15.33
C PHE A 286 -8.05 5.79 -16.12
N GLU A 287 -7.80 5.76 -17.44
CA GLU A 287 -8.23 4.65 -18.29
C GLU A 287 -7.32 3.45 -18.08
N ARG A 288 -7.90 2.25 -18.06
CA ARG A 288 -7.14 1.00 -18.00
C ARG A 288 -6.64 0.61 -19.38
N LEU A 289 -5.37 0.26 -19.46
CA LEU A 289 -4.80 -0.30 -20.70
C LEU A 289 -5.31 -1.72 -20.87
N ARG A 290 -6.03 -2.00 -21.98
CA ARG A 290 -6.43 -3.36 -22.34
C ARG A 290 -5.18 -4.15 -22.72
N ARG A 291 -4.87 -5.20 -21.97
CA ARG A 291 -3.83 -6.17 -22.34
C ARG A 291 -4.44 -7.19 -23.30
N ILE A 292 -3.88 -7.28 -24.49
CA ILE A 292 -4.21 -8.35 -25.44
C ILE A 292 -3.45 -9.58 -24.97
N ARG A 293 -4.12 -10.72 -24.80
CA ARG A 293 -3.44 -12.00 -24.55
C ARG A 293 -2.52 -12.30 -25.74
N ALA A 294 -1.30 -12.79 -25.44
CA ALA A 294 -0.30 -13.11 -26.46
C ALA A 294 -0.76 -14.26 -27.39
N ASP A 295 -1.79 -14.96 -27.03
CA ASP A 295 -2.35 -16.14 -27.72
C ASP A 295 -3.43 -15.80 -28.77
N GLY A 296 -3.71 -14.53 -29.03
CA GLY A 296 -4.56 -14.11 -30.17
C GLY A 296 -6.01 -14.63 -30.17
N ALA A 297 -6.51 -15.15 -29.04
CA ALA A 297 -7.91 -15.60 -28.94
C ALA A 297 -8.79 -14.45 -28.39
N PRO A 298 -9.98 -14.22 -29.00
CA PRO A 298 -10.90 -13.18 -28.59
C PRO A 298 -11.49 -13.40 -27.21
#